data_0f563e97c1bceedb394f9a1833618f10
#
_entry.id   0f563e97c1bceedb394f9a1833618f10
#
_cell.length_a   1.000
_cell.length_b   1.000
_cell.length_c   1.000
_cell.angle_alpha   90.00
_cell.angle_beta   90.00
_cell.angle_gamma   90.00
#
_symmetry.space_group_name_H-M   'P 1'
#
loop_
_entity.id
_entity.type
_entity.pdbx_description
1 polymer ?
#
loop_
_entity_poly.entity_id
_entity_poly.type
_entity_poly.pdbx_seq_one_letter_code
_entity_poly.pdbx_strand_id
1 'polypeptide(L)'
;AQTTSETRSGGGLVGSLGTMTADNGKIAVGDFHPNGEFVNGNNGTAEEHAVFNRPLGFSFDVRDTFAVPDVSRNAEMLNASWQRSQYACNIDGLISVDPVFIQKMVEINGPVTLSNGTVLTGENTAEYLLNTIYKDVPVAQQDEYFEYIAKTVMDGAFGNMAVDKMMKVAQSIGDLAENRHFYAYTFHDDEAKYFQGAGLAKNAPESETNPETGIYISEQNPSKMGWYIDRTSEVTKTGDKTYHVKYTLTNRMT
;
A
#
# COMPACT_ATOMS: atom_id res chain seq x y z
N ALA A 1 -2.29 -2.45 5.35
CA ALA A 1 -1.08 -2.82 4.59
C ALA A 1 -1.44 -3.43 3.24
N GLN A 2 -0.64 -3.17 2.22
CA GLN A 2 -0.80 -3.68 0.86
C GLN A 2 0.18 -4.82 0.58
N THR A 3 -0.17 -5.70 -0.36
CA THR A 3 0.79 -6.66 -0.94
C THR A 3 0.98 -6.35 -2.43
N THR A 4 2.12 -5.77 -2.77
CA THR A 4 2.43 -5.26 -4.12
C THR A 4 2.81 -6.35 -5.12
N SER A 5 3.02 -7.60 -4.65
CA SER A 5 3.12 -8.76 -5.54
C SER A 5 1.79 -9.14 -6.21
N GLU A 6 0.66 -8.67 -5.67
CA GLU A 6 -0.64 -8.61 -6.36
C GLU A 6 -0.91 -7.18 -6.79
N THR A 7 -0.44 -6.82 -7.96
CA THR A 7 -0.38 -5.44 -8.44
C THR A 7 -1.77 -4.83 -8.64
N ARG A 8 -1.96 -3.60 -8.13
CA ARG A 8 -3.10 -2.72 -8.41
C ARG A 8 -2.56 -1.35 -8.82
N SER A 9 -3.38 -0.56 -9.52
CA SER A 9 -2.99 0.76 -10.05
C SER A 9 -2.46 1.72 -8.98
N GLY A 10 -3.01 1.69 -7.78
CA GLY A 10 -2.58 2.48 -6.62
C GLY A 10 -1.55 1.78 -5.72
N GLY A 11 -1.05 0.59 -6.09
CA GLY A 11 -0.09 -0.17 -5.28
C GLY A 11 -0.32 -1.67 -5.35
N GLY A 12 -0.99 -2.25 -4.37
CA GLY A 12 -1.26 -3.69 -4.30
C GLY A 12 -2.61 -4.03 -3.68
N LEU A 13 -2.93 -5.31 -3.65
CA LEU A 13 -4.08 -5.82 -2.93
C LEU A 13 -3.98 -5.46 -1.45
N VAL A 14 -5.09 -5.04 -0.85
CA VAL A 14 -5.17 -4.81 0.60
C VAL A 14 -5.05 -6.15 1.33
N GLY A 15 -3.97 -6.35 2.06
CA GLY A 15 -3.71 -7.59 2.81
C GLY A 15 -4.32 -7.56 4.21
N SER A 16 -4.18 -6.46 4.92
CA SER A 16 -4.70 -6.30 6.28
C SER A 16 -5.00 -4.84 6.62
N LEU A 17 -5.91 -4.63 7.57
CA LEU A 17 -6.24 -3.34 8.15
C LEU A 17 -6.03 -3.38 9.66
N GLY A 18 -5.68 -2.24 10.24
CA GLY A 18 -5.53 -2.05 11.68
C GLY A 18 -5.67 -0.59 12.04
N THR A 19 -5.63 -0.27 13.31
CA THR A 19 -5.68 1.10 13.80
C THR A 19 -4.33 1.58 14.33
N MET A 20 -4.11 2.85 14.25
CA MET A 20 -3.04 3.56 14.93
C MET A 20 -3.64 4.80 15.59
N THR A 21 -3.33 5.03 16.84
CA THR A 21 -3.75 6.22 17.58
C THR A 21 -2.54 7.07 17.91
N ALA A 22 -2.70 8.39 17.75
CA ALA A 22 -1.71 9.38 18.18
C ALA A 22 -2.37 10.33 19.18
N ASP A 23 -1.86 10.36 20.41
CA ASP A 23 -2.35 11.23 21.46
C ASP A 23 -1.17 11.86 22.21
N ASN A 24 -1.12 13.20 22.23
CA ASN A 24 -0.08 13.98 22.92
C ASN A 24 1.35 13.50 22.61
N GLY A 25 1.63 13.16 21.34
CA GLY A 25 2.93 12.69 20.87
C GLY A 25 3.22 11.21 21.17
N LYS A 26 2.28 10.48 21.75
CA LYS A 26 2.36 9.03 21.91
C LYS A 26 1.61 8.33 20.80
N ILE A 27 2.26 7.36 20.17
CA ILE A 27 1.66 6.55 19.11
C ILE A 27 1.48 5.14 19.66
N ALA A 28 0.28 4.59 19.47
CA ALA A 28 -0.04 3.20 19.76
C ALA A 28 -0.58 2.52 18.52
N VAL A 29 -0.06 1.35 18.21
CA VAL A 29 -0.48 0.52 17.08
C VAL A 29 -1.40 -0.57 17.59
N GLY A 30 -2.61 -0.63 17.04
CA GLY A 30 -3.59 -1.69 17.33
C GLY A 30 -3.27 -2.99 16.58
N ASP A 31 -4.14 -3.97 16.76
CA ASP A 31 -4.02 -5.24 16.06
C ASP A 31 -4.36 -5.08 14.58
N PHE A 32 -3.73 -5.91 13.75
CA PHE A 32 -4.01 -6.00 12.33
C PHE A 32 -4.94 -7.18 12.07
N HIS A 33 -5.91 -6.97 11.22
CA HIS A 33 -6.93 -7.96 10.85
C HIS A 33 -6.83 -8.27 9.36
N PRO A 34 -6.95 -9.53 8.94
CA PRO A 34 -6.86 -9.91 7.55
C PRO A 34 -8.01 -9.34 6.71
N ASN A 35 -7.78 -9.12 5.44
CA ASN A 35 -8.76 -8.52 4.53
C ASN A 35 -10.08 -9.28 4.44
N GLY A 36 -10.06 -10.60 4.68
CA GLY A 36 -11.26 -11.45 4.68
C GLY A 36 -12.34 -10.99 5.66
N GLU A 37 -11.97 -10.32 6.75
CA GLU A 37 -12.91 -9.78 7.74
C GLU A 37 -13.61 -8.49 7.28
N PHE A 38 -13.15 -7.88 6.18
CA PHE A 38 -13.66 -6.63 5.62
C PHE A 38 -14.31 -6.81 4.25
N VAL A 39 -14.53 -8.03 3.79
CA VAL A 39 -15.30 -8.34 2.57
C VAL A 39 -16.79 -8.20 2.90
N ASN A 40 -17.22 -6.97 3.16
CA ASN A 40 -18.52 -6.64 3.74
C ASN A 40 -19.36 -5.71 2.86
N GLY A 41 -19.01 -5.57 1.60
CA GLY A 41 -19.75 -4.75 0.65
C GLY A 41 -18.92 -4.28 -0.53
N ASN A 42 -19.59 -3.64 -1.44
CA ASN A 42 -19.05 -3.04 -2.64
C ASN A 42 -18.92 -1.53 -2.44
N ASN A 43 -17.74 -0.98 -2.70
CA ASN A 43 -17.43 0.44 -2.54
C ASN A 43 -17.35 1.19 -3.88
N GLY A 44 -17.44 0.48 -5.01
CA GLY A 44 -17.32 1.07 -6.34
C GLY A 44 -18.55 1.87 -6.75
N THR A 45 -18.34 2.96 -7.48
CA THR A 45 -19.38 3.68 -8.21
C THR A 45 -19.80 2.92 -9.46
N ALA A 46 -20.91 3.30 -10.07
CA ALA A 46 -21.35 2.71 -11.34
C ALA A 46 -20.31 2.90 -12.47
N GLU A 47 -19.59 4.03 -12.45
CA GLU A 47 -18.54 4.36 -13.41
C GLU A 47 -17.29 3.50 -13.18
N GLU A 48 -16.83 3.39 -11.93
CA GLU A 48 -15.72 2.51 -11.57
C GLU A 48 -16.02 1.06 -11.94
N HIS A 49 -17.24 0.59 -11.72
CA HIS A 49 -17.66 -0.75 -12.16
C HIS A 49 -17.66 -0.91 -13.68
N ALA A 50 -18.04 0.10 -14.43
CA ALA A 50 -18.01 0.05 -15.90
C ALA A 50 -16.58 -0.10 -16.42
N VAL A 51 -15.61 0.56 -15.76
CA VAL A 51 -14.20 0.55 -16.15
C VAL A 51 -13.48 -0.72 -15.68
N PHE A 52 -13.70 -1.14 -14.44
CA PHE A 52 -12.86 -2.16 -13.78
C PHE A 52 -13.56 -3.51 -13.61
N ASN A 53 -14.86 -3.54 -13.29
CA ASN A 53 -15.54 -4.80 -13.03
C ASN A 53 -15.74 -5.61 -14.33
N ARG A 54 -16.28 -4.98 -15.37
CA ARG A 54 -16.59 -5.70 -16.63
C ARG A 54 -15.33 -6.26 -17.32
N PRO A 55 -14.26 -5.46 -17.56
CA PRO A 55 -13.08 -5.96 -18.23
C PRO A 55 -12.13 -6.74 -17.31
N LEU A 56 -12.05 -6.40 -16.01
CA LEU A 56 -11.02 -6.92 -15.09
C LEU A 56 -11.58 -7.82 -13.98
N GLY A 57 -12.90 -7.85 -13.78
CA GLY A 57 -13.57 -8.67 -12.77
C GLY A 57 -13.45 -8.17 -11.34
N PHE A 58 -13.05 -6.90 -11.11
CA PHE A 58 -12.93 -6.34 -9.77
C PHE A 58 -14.30 -6.06 -9.16
N SER A 59 -14.52 -6.54 -7.94
CA SER A 59 -15.78 -6.40 -7.20
C SER A 59 -15.86 -5.11 -6.38
N PHE A 60 -14.73 -4.40 -6.21
CA PHE A 60 -14.60 -3.25 -5.32
C PHE A 60 -14.99 -3.54 -3.86
N ASP A 61 -14.81 -4.76 -3.41
CA ASP A 61 -14.66 -4.98 -1.98
C ASP A 61 -13.29 -4.45 -1.50
N VAL A 62 -12.99 -4.59 -0.21
CA VAL A 62 -11.75 -4.06 0.36
C VAL A 62 -10.48 -4.44 -0.40
N ARG A 63 -10.45 -5.63 -1.01
CA ARG A 63 -9.28 -6.18 -1.72
C ARG A 63 -8.94 -5.41 -2.99
N ASP A 64 -9.94 -4.85 -3.65
CA ASP A 64 -9.79 -4.15 -4.92
C ASP A 64 -9.70 -2.62 -4.79
N THR A 65 -9.64 -2.10 -3.57
CA THR A 65 -9.61 -0.66 -3.30
C THR A 65 -8.55 0.07 -4.13
N PHE A 66 -7.33 -0.46 -4.19
CA PHE A 66 -6.23 0.17 -4.93
C PHE A 66 -6.24 -0.11 -6.45
N ALA A 67 -7.33 -0.65 -7.01
CA ALA A 67 -7.54 -0.66 -8.46
C ALA A 67 -7.66 0.78 -9.01
N VAL A 68 -8.18 1.70 -8.22
CA VAL A 68 -8.20 3.14 -8.52
C VAL A 68 -6.89 3.77 -8.09
N PRO A 69 -6.24 4.61 -8.91
CA PRO A 69 -4.94 5.20 -8.58
C PRO A 69 -5.00 6.34 -7.55
N ASP A 70 -6.18 6.91 -7.29
CA ASP A 70 -6.36 8.09 -6.45
C ASP A 70 -6.37 7.74 -4.96
N VAL A 71 -5.43 8.30 -4.20
CA VAL A 71 -5.28 8.03 -2.76
C VAL A 71 -6.49 8.48 -1.96
N SER A 72 -7.08 9.62 -2.30
CA SER A 72 -8.31 10.12 -1.66
C SER A 72 -9.46 9.12 -1.81
N ARG A 73 -9.68 8.62 -3.03
CA ARG A 73 -10.73 7.64 -3.31
C ARG A 73 -10.48 6.31 -2.59
N ASN A 74 -9.23 5.87 -2.54
CA ASN A 74 -8.83 4.68 -1.80
C ASN A 74 -9.13 4.81 -0.30
N ALA A 75 -8.87 5.99 0.29
CA ALA A 75 -9.15 6.28 1.68
C ALA A 75 -10.66 6.20 1.99
N GLU A 76 -11.51 6.79 1.12
CA GLU A 76 -12.96 6.69 1.24
C GLU A 76 -13.45 5.24 1.22
N MET A 77 -12.99 4.44 0.26
CA MET A 77 -13.40 3.04 0.13
C MET A 77 -12.95 2.19 1.33
N LEU A 78 -11.72 2.41 1.83
CA LEU A 78 -11.20 1.72 3.00
C LEU A 78 -11.97 2.11 4.26
N ASN A 79 -12.25 3.41 4.46
CA ASN A 79 -13.07 3.87 5.57
C ASN A 79 -14.48 3.29 5.50
N ALA A 80 -15.12 3.25 4.32
CA ALA A 80 -16.44 2.65 4.16
C ALA A 80 -16.44 1.16 4.53
N SER A 81 -15.41 0.40 4.17
CA SER A 81 -15.26 -1.01 4.59
C SER A 81 -15.04 -1.14 6.09
N TRP A 82 -14.22 -0.26 6.67
CA TRP A 82 -13.94 -0.23 8.11
C TRP A 82 -15.21 0.05 8.92
N GLN A 83 -16.00 1.07 8.52
CA GLN A 83 -17.24 1.44 9.22
C GLN A 83 -18.34 0.36 9.17
N ARG A 84 -18.28 -0.56 8.21
CA ARG A 84 -19.19 -1.71 8.15
C ARG A 84 -18.68 -2.94 8.90
N SER A 85 -17.48 -2.90 9.43
CA SER A 85 -16.87 -4.00 10.18
C SER A 85 -17.25 -3.97 11.67
N GLN A 86 -16.94 -5.04 12.37
CA GLN A 86 -17.06 -5.10 13.84
C GLN A 86 -16.06 -4.16 14.56
N TYR A 87 -15.09 -3.62 13.85
CA TYR A 87 -14.05 -2.73 14.37
C TYR A 87 -14.35 -1.25 14.17
N ALA A 88 -15.57 -0.92 13.70
CA ALA A 88 -15.98 0.44 13.37
C ALA A 88 -15.69 1.45 14.48
N CYS A 89 -14.96 2.51 14.16
CA CYS A 89 -14.68 3.63 15.05
C CYS A 89 -14.43 4.90 14.21
N ASN A 90 -14.37 6.06 14.84
CA ASN A 90 -13.97 7.28 14.15
C ASN A 90 -12.53 7.15 13.66
N ILE A 91 -12.33 7.53 12.40
CA ILE A 91 -11.03 7.53 11.72
C ILE A 91 -10.76 8.94 11.21
N ASP A 92 -9.67 9.54 11.64
CA ASP A 92 -9.23 10.89 11.23
C ASP A 92 -8.47 10.87 9.89
N GLY A 93 -7.89 9.72 9.54
CA GLY A 93 -7.12 9.58 8.31
C GLY A 93 -6.75 8.14 8.00
N LEU A 94 -6.01 7.96 6.94
CA LEU A 94 -5.51 6.68 6.46
C LEU A 94 -4.00 6.74 6.30
N ILE A 95 -3.31 5.69 6.73
CA ILE A 95 -1.92 5.40 6.35
C ILE A 95 -1.92 4.07 5.60
N SER A 96 -1.36 4.06 4.39
CA SER A 96 -1.14 2.85 3.63
C SER A 96 0.35 2.60 3.46
N VAL A 97 0.76 1.37 3.72
CA VAL A 97 2.14 0.90 3.66
C VAL A 97 2.22 -0.43 2.92
N ASP A 98 3.38 -0.71 2.35
CA ASP A 98 3.68 -1.95 1.65
C ASP A 98 4.92 -2.64 2.24
N PRO A 99 5.32 -3.82 1.75
CA PRO A 99 6.50 -4.53 2.24
C PRO A 99 7.83 -3.78 2.10
N VAL A 100 7.96 -2.84 1.15
CA VAL A 100 9.17 -2.01 1.02
C VAL A 100 9.26 -1.00 2.17
N PHE A 101 8.13 -0.40 2.53
CA PHE A 101 8.06 0.42 3.74
C PHE A 101 8.42 -0.40 4.98
N ILE A 102 7.86 -1.60 5.14
CA ILE A 102 8.17 -2.49 6.27
C ILE A 102 9.66 -2.81 6.32
N GLN A 103 10.29 -3.12 5.18
CA GLN A 103 11.74 -3.34 5.09
C GLN A 103 12.55 -2.13 5.56
N LYS A 104 12.15 -0.93 5.16
CA LYS A 104 12.82 0.30 5.60
C LYS A 104 12.70 0.52 7.11
N MET A 105 11.56 0.19 7.69
CA MET A 105 11.38 0.25 9.14
C MET A 105 12.27 -0.78 9.87
N VAL A 106 12.41 -1.99 9.34
CA VAL A 106 13.33 -3.01 9.86
C VAL A 106 14.80 -2.54 9.76
N GLU A 107 15.17 -1.90 8.64
CA GLU A 107 16.52 -1.30 8.51
C GLU A 107 16.81 -0.28 9.62
N ILE A 108 15.85 0.59 9.93
CA ILE A 108 16.01 1.65 10.94
C ILE A 108 15.99 1.09 12.37
N ASN A 109 15.09 0.16 12.66
CA ASN A 109 14.83 -0.32 14.03
C ASN A 109 15.67 -1.52 14.43
N GLY A 110 16.18 -2.28 13.47
CA GLY A 110 16.93 -3.49 13.65
C GLY A 110 16.16 -4.76 13.26
N PRO A 111 16.85 -5.91 13.21
CA PRO A 111 16.28 -7.16 12.73
C PRO A 111 15.10 -7.65 13.58
N VAL A 112 14.17 -8.36 12.94
CA VAL A 112 13.04 -9.04 13.59
C VAL A 112 13.19 -10.54 13.40
N THR A 113 13.15 -11.31 14.50
CA THR A 113 13.22 -12.78 14.45
C THR A 113 11.81 -13.35 14.55
N LEU A 114 11.43 -14.16 13.57
CA LEU A 114 10.14 -14.84 13.51
C LEU A 114 10.15 -16.12 14.34
N SER A 115 8.97 -16.67 14.64
CA SER A 115 8.79 -17.89 15.43
C SER A 115 9.45 -19.13 14.81
N ASN A 116 9.57 -19.16 13.48
CA ASN A 116 10.26 -20.25 12.76
C ASN A 116 11.80 -20.06 12.67
N GLY A 117 12.35 -19.04 13.35
CA GLY A 117 13.78 -18.73 13.35
C GLY A 117 14.26 -17.87 12.19
N THR A 118 13.41 -17.50 11.23
CA THR A 118 13.76 -16.58 10.14
C THR A 118 14.07 -15.19 10.71
N VAL A 119 15.17 -14.59 10.26
CA VAL A 119 15.56 -13.23 10.66
C VAL A 119 15.29 -12.27 9.50
N LEU A 120 14.38 -11.34 9.73
CA LEU A 120 14.08 -10.24 8.81
C LEU A 120 15.04 -9.08 9.04
N THR A 121 15.59 -8.54 7.96
CA THR A 121 16.58 -7.45 7.95
C THR A 121 16.16 -6.35 6.97
N GLY A 122 16.89 -5.23 6.96
CA GLY A 122 16.72 -4.18 5.95
C GLY A 122 17.00 -4.61 4.50
N GLU A 123 17.42 -5.84 4.26
CA GLU A 123 17.77 -6.34 2.92
C GLU A 123 16.82 -7.43 2.40
N ASN A 124 16.18 -8.20 3.28
CA ASN A 124 15.40 -9.39 2.89
C ASN A 124 13.91 -9.31 3.22
N THR A 125 13.45 -8.32 3.97
CA THR A 125 12.06 -8.26 4.47
C THR A 125 11.05 -8.16 3.33
N ALA A 126 11.31 -7.32 2.33
CA ALA A 126 10.38 -7.16 1.19
C ALA A 126 10.29 -8.46 0.37
N GLU A 127 11.40 -9.11 0.09
CA GLU A 127 11.41 -10.41 -0.60
C GLU A 127 10.67 -11.47 0.21
N TYR A 128 10.90 -11.54 1.52
CA TYR A 128 10.20 -12.48 2.38
C TYR A 128 8.69 -12.28 2.31
N LEU A 129 8.20 -11.06 2.47
CA LEU A 129 6.78 -10.74 2.50
C LEU A 129 6.08 -10.83 1.13
N LEU A 130 6.81 -10.61 0.03
CA LEU A 130 6.24 -10.60 -1.32
C LEU A 130 6.38 -11.94 -2.05
N ASN A 131 7.25 -12.82 -1.59
CA ASN A 131 7.58 -14.07 -2.29
C ASN A 131 7.80 -15.26 -1.36
N THR A 132 8.80 -15.20 -0.46
CA THR A 132 9.27 -16.36 0.29
C THR A 132 8.20 -16.95 1.21
N ILE A 133 7.44 -16.10 1.92
CA ILE A 133 6.37 -16.53 2.83
C ILE A 133 5.32 -17.40 2.13
N TYR A 134 5.01 -17.12 0.86
CA TYR A 134 4.03 -17.89 0.08
C TYR A 134 4.53 -19.26 -0.36
N LYS A 135 5.84 -19.50 -0.31
CA LYS A 135 6.46 -20.79 -0.64
C LYS A 135 6.70 -21.64 0.61
N ASP A 136 7.14 -20.99 1.68
CA ASP A 136 7.69 -21.65 2.86
C ASP A 136 6.69 -21.79 4.01
N VAL A 137 5.63 -20.95 4.03
CA VAL A 137 4.62 -20.95 5.09
C VAL A 137 3.29 -21.49 4.56
N PRO A 138 2.69 -22.51 5.22
CA PRO A 138 1.37 -23.00 4.86
C PRO A 138 0.33 -21.85 4.84
N VAL A 139 -0.58 -21.88 3.85
CA VAL A 139 -1.58 -20.81 3.64
C VAL A 139 -2.36 -20.49 4.94
N ALA A 140 -2.74 -21.53 5.70
CA ALA A 140 -3.49 -21.35 6.95
C ALA A 140 -2.73 -20.58 8.06
N GLN A 141 -1.43 -20.39 7.92
CA GLN A 141 -0.57 -19.69 8.89
C GLN A 141 -0.08 -18.35 8.37
N GLN A 142 -0.26 -18.03 7.09
CA GLN A 142 0.29 -16.82 6.48
C GLN A 142 -0.25 -15.54 7.13
N ASP A 143 -1.55 -15.49 7.43
CA ASP A 143 -2.18 -14.32 8.05
C ASP A 143 -1.58 -14.02 9.43
N GLU A 144 -1.34 -15.04 10.26
CA GLU A 144 -0.69 -14.91 11.57
C GLU A 144 0.73 -14.32 11.44
N TYR A 145 1.50 -14.78 10.45
CA TYR A 145 2.84 -14.24 10.18
C TYR A 145 2.78 -12.78 9.73
N PHE A 146 1.87 -12.45 8.82
CA PHE A 146 1.71 -11.07 8.36
C PHE A 146 1.29 -10.13 9.49
N GLU A 147 0.33 -10.55 10.32
CA GLU A 147 -0.12 -9.79 11.48
C GLU A 147 1.01 -9.56 12.48
N TYR A 148 1.75 -10.61 12.83
CA TYR A 148 2.89 -10.52 13.73
C TYR A 148 3.97 -9.58 13.23
N ILE A 149 4.35 -9.71 11.94
CA ILE A 149 5.40 -8.86 11.33
C ILE A 149 4.92 -7.41 11.28
N ALA A 150 3.71 -7.16 10.79
CA ALA A 150 3.15 -5.82 10.68
C ALA A 150 3.11 -5.14 12.06
N LYS A 151 2.56 -5.81 13.07
CA LYS A 151 2.48 -5.28 14.43
C LYS A 151 3.86 -5.02 15.03
N THR A 152 4.76 -5.99 14.97
CA THR A 152 6.11 -5.87 15.55
C THR A 152 6.90 -4.73 14.93
N VAL A 153 6.85 -4.62 13.61
CA VAL A 153 7.58 -3.57 12.88
C VAL A 153 6.96 -2.20 13.11
N MET A 154 5.62 -2.10 13.09
CA MET A 154 4.93 -0.83 13.31
C MET A 154 5.06 -0.35 14.75
N ASP A 155 4.99 -1.23 15.75
CA ASP A 155 5.27 -0.90 17.15
C ASP A 155 6.72 -0.41 17.31
N GLY A 156 7.68 -1.06 16.67
CA GLY A 156 9.07 -0.63 16.67
C GLY A 156 9.29 0.70 15.94
N ALA A 157 8.53 0.95 14.88
CA ALA A 157 8.64 2.17 14.08
C ALA A 157 7.99 3.39 14.72
N PHE A 158 6.90 3.22 15.47
CA PHE A 158 6.09 4.32 15.97
C PHE A 158 5.90 4.32 17.48
N GLY A 159 6.10 3.18 18.18
CA GLY A 159 6.01 3.07 19.63
C GLY A 159 7.32 3.46 20.33
N ASN A 160 7.30 4.44 21.25
CA ASN A 160 8.44 4.84 22.12
C ASN A 160 9.79 4.99 21.39
N MET A 161 9.77 5.55 20.18
CA MET A 161 10.95 5.68 19.35
C MET A 161 11.92 6.74 19.87
N ALA A 162 13.22 6.44 19.89
CA ALA A 162 14.26 7.44 20.16
C ALA A 162 14.24 8.53 19.06
N VAL A 163 14.57 9.76 19.42
CA VAL A 163 14.49 10.94 18.54
C VAL A 163 15.29 10.75 17.24
N ASP A 164 16.47 10.12 17.33
CA ASP A 164 17.31 9.84 16.16
C ASP A 164 16.65 8.86 15.17
N LYS A 165 15.94 7.85 15.66
CA LYS A 165 15.16 6.93 14.83
C LYS A 165 13.94 7.63 14.22
N MET A 166 13.24 8.45 15.00
CA MET A 166 12.12 9.25 14.49
C MET A 166 12.55 10.15 13.33
N MET A 167 13.71 10.80 13.44
CA MET A 167 14.26 11.60 12.36
C MET A 167 14.57 10.77 11.10
N LYS A 168 15.13 9.57 11.27
CA LYS A 168 15.40 8.67 10.13
C LYS A 168 14.11 8.22 9.44
N VAL A 169 13.07 7.88 10.20
CA VAL A 169 11.76 7.53 9.66
C VAL A 169 11.19 8.71 8.89
N ALA A 170 11.17 9.92 9.47
CA ALA A 170 10.66 11.12 8.83
C ALA A 170 11.42 11.45 7.52
N GLN A 171 12.74 11.31 7.51
CA GLN A 171 13.55 11.49 6.29
C GLN A 171 13.23 10.45 5.20
N SER A 172 12.90 9.22 5.60
CA SER A 172 12.60 8.14 4.66
C SER A 172 11.19 8.25 4.06
N ILE A 173 10.25 8.90 4.76
CA ILE A 173 8.85 9.00 4.31
C ILE A 173 8.73 9.71 2.96
N GLY A 174 9.52 10.75 2.71
CA GLY A 174 9.51 11.47 1.44
C GLY A 174 9.82 10.55 0.25
N ASP A 175 10.94 9.83 0.32
CA ASP A 175 11.35 8.89 -0.72
C ASP A 175 10.36 7.73 -0.89
N LEU A 176 9.83 7.21 0.23
CA LEU A 176 8.85 6.13 0.21
C LEU A 176 7.52 6.59 -0.41
N ALA A 177 7.08 7.82 -0.15
CA ALA A 177 5.88 8.38 -0.74
C ALA A 177 6.06 8.69 -2.24
N GLU A 178 7.22 9.23 -2.63
CA GLU A 178 7.55 9.47 -4.04
C GLU A 178 7.51 8.18 -4.86
N ASN A 179 8.03 7.09 -4.29
CA ASN A 179 8.08 5.77 -4.92
C ASN A 179 6.82 4.91 -4.66
N ARG A 180 5.77 5.49 -4.08
CA ARG A 180 4.46 4.87 -3.83
C ARG A 180 4.47 3.69 -2.83
N HIS A 181 5.43 3.66 -1.91
CA HIS A 181 5.51 2.68 -0.82
C HIS A 181 4.84 3.15 0.48
N PHE A 182 4.47 4.42 0.53
CA PHE A 182 3.80 5.06 1.65
C PHE A 182 2.77 6.06 1.14
N TYR A 183 1.56 6.01 1.70
CA TYR A 183 0.53 7.03 1.50
C TYR A 183 -0.04 7.44 2.84
N ALA A 184 -0.39 8.71 2.96
CA ALA A 184 -1.16 9.21 4.07
C ALA A 184 -2.24 10.17 3.56
N TYR A 185 -3.44 10.04 4.12
CA TYR A 185 -4.60 10.87 3.79
C TYR A 185 -5.29 11.28 5.09
N THR A 186 -5.81 12.49 5.14
CA THR A 186 -6.62 12.98 6.25
C THR A 186 -8.06 13.24 5.79
N PHE A 187 -9.03 12.94 6.65
CA PHE A 187 -10.44 13.29 6.44
C PHE A 187 -10.79 14.69 6.94
N HIS A 188 -9.80 15.46 7.42
CA HIS A 188 -9.94 16.84 7.84
C HIS A 188 -9.57 17.80 6.69
N ASP A 189 -10.53 18.54 6.17
CA ASP A 189 -10.36 19.41 4.99
C ASP A 189 -9.28 20.49 5.17
N ASP A 190 -9.12 21.02 6.37
CA ASP A 190 -8.12 22.03 6.69
C ASP A 190 -6.68 21.48 6.67
N GLU A 191 -6.50 20.18 6.83
CA GLU A 191 -5.22 19.49 6.79
C GLU A 191 -4.87 18.95 5.39
N ALA A 192 -5.84 18.66 4.54
CA ALA A 192 -5.68 17.97 3.26
C ALA A 192 -4.59 18.61 2.37
N LYS A 193 -4.52 19.95 2.33
CA LYS A 193 -3.52 20.69 1.56
C LYS A 193 -2.08 20.40 1.99
N TYR A 194 -1.85 20.09 3.26
CA TYR A 194 -0.52 19.76 3.78
C TYR A 194 -0.09 18.36 3.37
N PHE A 195 -1.01 17.40 3.39
CA PHE A 195 -0.75 16.03 2.92
C PHE A 195 -0.47 16.00 1.41
N GLN A 196 -1.25 16.74 0.62
CA GLN A 196 -1.01 16.89 -0.81
C GLN A 196 0.32 17.59 -1.11
N GLY A 197 0.59 18.73 -0.42
CA GLY A 197 1.83 19.48 -0.59
C GLY A 197 3.09 18.70 -0.19
N ALA A 198 2.97 17.77 0.76
CA ALA A 198 4.03 16.84 1.15
C ALA A 198 4.16 15.61 0.22
N GLY A 199 3.30 15.49 -0.80
CA GLY A 199 3.30 14.35 -1.72
C GLY A 199 2.78 13.04 -1.14
N LEU A 200 2.10 13.09 0.03
CA LEU A 200 1.63 11.91 0.75
C LEU A 200 0.29 11.39 0.23
N ALA A 201 -0.52 12.25 -0.37
CA ALA A 201 -1.86 11.95 -0.89
C ALA A 201 -1.91 12.28 -2.40
N LYS A 202 -1.14 11.55 -3.20
CA LYS A 202 -1.10 11.75 -4.66
C LYS A 202 -2.32 11.11 -5.32
N ASN A 203 -3.07 11.93 -6.06
CA ASN A 203 -4.11 11.48 -6.98
C ASN A 203 -3.57 11.40 -8.41
N ALA A 204 -4.34 10.80 -9.31
CA ALA A 204 -4.03 10.85 -10.73
C ALA A 204 -4.02 12.31 -11.22
N PRO A 205 -3.08 12.70 -12.10
CA PRO A 205 -2.99 14.08 -12.56
C PRO A 205 -4.17 14.43 -13.47
N GLU A 206 -4.73 15.64 -13.31
CA GLU A 206 -5.92 16.13 -14.02
C GLU A 206 -5.65 17.40 -14.85
N SER A 207 -4.41 17.78 -15.10
CA SER A 207 -4.08 19.03 -15.77
C SER A 207 -4.02 18.89 -17.30
N GLU A 208 -4.87 19.62 -18.02
CA GLU A 208 -4.78 19.75 -19.48
C GLU A 208 -3.66 20.71 -19.93
N THR A 209 -3.26 21.65 -19.09
CA THR A 209 -2.23 22.64 -19.41
C THR A 209 -0.83 22.18 -19.05
N ASN A 210 -0.72 21.27 -18.09
CA ASN A 210 0.52 20.61 -17.69
C ASN A 210 0.25 19.10 -17.60
N PRO A 211 0.09 18.40 -18.72
CA PRO A 211 -0.27 16.99 -18.72
C PRO A 211 0.87 16.15 -18.17
N GLU A 212 0.53 15.27 -17.24
CA GLU A 212 1.42 14.22 -16.76
C GLU A 212 0.97 12.88 -17.33
N THR A 213 1.90 11.95 -17.50
CA THR A 213 1.60 10.60 -17.96
C THR A 213 1.82 9.61 -16.81
N GLY A 214 0.76 8.94 -16.43
CA GLY A 214 0.78 7.84 -15.47
C GLY A 214 0.65 6.49 -16.15
N ILE A 215 1.35 5.48 -15.63
CA ILE A 215 1.22 4.09 -16.06
C ILE A 215 0.60 3.31 -14.92
N TYR A 216 -0.64 2.90 -15.10
CA TYR A 216 -1.43 2.21 -14.10
C TYR A 216 -1.65 0.76 -14.52
N ILE A 217 -1.12 -0.17 -13.74
CA ILE A 217 -1.21 -1.59 -14.02
C ILE A 217 -2.01 -2.26 -12.91
N SER A 218 -3.03 -3.03 -13.30
CA SER A 218 -3.78 -3.88 -12.39
C SER A 218 -3.78 -5.31 -12.89
N GLU A 219 -3.44 -6.22 -12.01
CA GLU A 219 -3.43 -7.65 -12.27
C GLU A 219 -4.86 -8.19 -12.17
N GLN A 220 -5.35 -8.84 -13.23
CA GLN A 220 -6.70 -9.38 -13.29
C GLN A 220 -6.86 -10.63 -12.41
N ASN A 221 -5.89 -11.53 -12.48
CA ASN A 221 -5.92 -12.75 -11.67
C ASN A 221 -5.18 -12.52 -10.36
N PRO A 222 -5.83 -12.74 -9.19
CA PRO A 222 -5.14 -12.68 -7.92
C PRO A 222 -3.99 -13.70 -7.90
N SER A 223 -2.77 -13.20 -7.92
CA SER A 223 -1.58 -14.06 -7.89
C SER A 223 -0.42 -13.29 -7.25
N LYS A 224 0.67 -13.98 -6.96
CA LYS A 224 1.90 -13.33 -6.50
C LYS A 224 2.91 -13.15 -7.64
N MET A 225 2.44 -13.25 -8.88
CA MET A 225 3.28 -13.18 -10.07
C MET A 225 3.92 -11.80 -10.28
N GLY A 226 3.32 -10.75 -9.74
CA GLY A 226 3.90 -9.42 -9.79
C GLY A 226 5.34 -9.33 -9.29
N TRP A 227 5.75 -10.21 -8.37
CA TRP A 227 7.14 -10.34 -7.91
C TRP A 227 8.12 -10.70 -9.03
N TYR A 228 7.67 -11.50 -10.00
CA TYR A 228 8.51 -12.00 -11.10
C TYR A 228 8.45 -11.15 -12.36
N ILE A 229 7.68 -10.06 -12.35
CA ILE A 229 7.50 -9.22 -13.54
C ILE A 229 8.29 -7.93 -13.40
N ASP A 230 9.36 -7.80 -14.16
CA ASP A 230 10.01 -6.51 -14.35
C ASP A 230 9.19 -5.63 -15.28
N ARG A 231 9.10 -4.36 -14.94
CA ARG A 231 8.31 -3.37 -15.67
C ARG A 231 9.20 -2.17 -15.97
N THR A 232 9.34 -1.85 -17.25
CA THR A 232 10.02 -0.63 -17.68
C THR A 232 9.16 0.15 -18.65
N SER A 233 9.32 1.47 -18.65
CA SER A 233 8.62 2.36 -19.55
C SER A 233 9.58 3.37 -20.15
N GLU A 234 9.39 3.65 -21.45
CA GLU A 234 10.08 4.71 -22.18
C GLU A 234 9.02 5.65 -22.74
N VAL A 235 9.11 6.94 -22.41
CA VAL A 235 8.21 7.97 -22.91
C VAL A 235 9.02 8.94 -23.77
N THR A 236 8.71 9.03 -25.05
CA THR A 236 9.39 9.92 -26.01
C THR A 236 8.40 10.91 -26.59
N LYS A 237 8.68 12.20 -26.46
CA LYS A 237 7.89 13.23 -27.14
C LYS A 237 8.19 13.21 -28.64
N THR A 238 7.18 13.00 -29.48
CA THR A 238 7.30 12.90 -30.95
C THR A 238 6.67 14.07 -31.71
N GLY A 239 5.93 14.95 -31.01
CA GLY A 239 5.30 16.14 -31.55
C GLY A 239 4.88 17.10 -30.45
N ASP A 240 4.17 18.17 -30.79
CA ASP A 240 3.80 19.21 -29.84
C ASP A 240 3.00 18.65 -28.63
N LYS A 241 1.99 17.83 -28.91
CA LYS A 241 1.17 17.12 -27.91
C LYS A 241 1.13 15.61 -28.13
N THR A 242 2.13 15.06 -28.81
CA THR A 242 2.17 13.64 -29.17
C THR A 242 3.35 12.96 -28.50
N TYR A 243 3.09 11.80 -27.93
CA TYR A 243 4.07 10.99 -27.22
C TYR A 243 4.03 9.55 -27.74
N HIS A 244 5.18 8.94 -27.84
CA HIS A 244 5.33 7.50 -28.01
C HIS A 244 5.65 6.90 -26.64
N VAL A 245 4.85 5.94 -26.21
CA VAL A 245 5.03 5.25 -24.92
C VAL A 245 5.29 3.78 -25.21
N LYS A 246 6.43 3.27 -24.74
CA LYS A 246 6.81 1.86 -24.84
C LYS A 246 6.83 1.24 -23.46
N TYR A 247 6.05 0.18 -23.27
CA TYR A 247 6.10 -0.65 -22.07
C TYR A 247 6.82 -1.96 -22.35
N THR A 248 7.65 -2.37 -21.43
CA THR A 248 8.28 -3.67 -21.48
C THR A 248 7.98 -4.42 -20.19
N LEU A 249 7.37 -5.59 -20.31
CA LEU A 249 7.12 -6.53 -19.23
C LEU A 249 8.01 -7.74 -19.45
N THR A 250 8.86 -8.06 -18.48
CA THR A 250 9.76 -9.21 -18.54
C THR A 250 9.44 -10.17 -17.41
N ASN A 251 9.04 -11.39 -17.75
CA ASN A 251 8.86 -12.44 -16.77
C ASN A 251 10.20 -13.08 -16.41
N ARG A 252 10.58 -13.02 -15.13
CA ARG A 252 11.82 -13.61 -14.58
C ARG A 252 11.59 -14.96 -13.88
N MET A 253 10.37 -15.49 -13.92
CA MET A 253 10.09 -16.81 -13.35
C MET A 253 10.82 -17.89 -14.17
N THR A 254 11.68 -18.65 -13.49
CA THR A 254 12.44 -19.78 -14.06
C THR A 254 11.86 -21.09 -13.56
#